data_ee32cf82f856967f48065cf74ca6f028
#
_entry.id   ee32cf82f856967f48065cf74ca6f028
#
_cell.length_a   1.000
_cell.length_b   1.000
_cell.length_c   1.000
_cell.angle_alpha   90.00
_cell.angle_beta   90.00
_cell.angle_gamma   90.00
#
_symmetry.space_group_name_H-M   'P 1'
#
loop_
_entity.id
_entity.type
_entity.pdbx_description
1 polymer ?
#
loop_
_entity_poly.entity_id
_entity_poly.type
_entity_poly.pdbx_seq_one_letter_code
_entity_poly.pdbx_strand_id
1 'polypeptide(L)'
;IGPVDGHDVNNLTTIFDNIKNSKHEGPILIHVITKKGKGYRPAEDSGDKYHGVSKFNVLTGEQRKNVSNHSSYTKVFAETLIKHAEKDTKIIGITGAMPSGTGLNLFEKKFPDRTFDVGIAEQHAVTFAAGLATEGYKPYAAIYSTFLQRAYDQVVHDVALQSLPVRFAIDRA
;
A
#
# COMPACT_ATOMS: atom_id res chain seq x y z
N ILE A 1 -27.01 -1.09 12.29
CA ILE A 1 -27.01 -2.40 12.95
C ILE A 1 -25.57 -2.68 13.37
N GLY A 2 -25.38 -3.19 14.57
CA GLY A 2 -24.07 -3.53 15.09
C GLY A 2 -23.66 -2.71 16.31
N PRO A 3 -22.41 -2.92 16.80
CA PRO A 3 -21.35 -3.75 16.23
C PRO A 3 -21.66 -5.25 16.29
N VAL A 4 -21.32 -6.00 15.24
CA VAL A 4 -21.46 -7.46 15.19
C VAL A 4 -20.11 -8.13 14.91
N ASP A 5 -19.92 -9.35 15.43
CA ASP A 5 -18.72 -10.12 15.14
C ASP A 5 -18.74 -10.61 13.69
N GLY A 6 -17.79 -10.14 12.88
CA GLY A 6 -17.65 -10.52 11.48
C GLY A 6 -17.09 -11.92 11.26
N HIS A 7 -16.69 -12.62 12.31
CA HIS A 7 -16.23 -14.01 12.24
C HIS A 7 -17.35 -15.01 12.58
N ASP A 8 -18.50 -14.52 13.08
CA ASP A 8 -19.71 -15.33 13.27
C ASP A 8 -20.58 -15.28 12.02
N VAL A 9 -20.28 -16.18 11.07
CA VAL A 9 -20.98 -16.27 9.79
C VAL A 9 -22.47 -16.58 9.96
N ASN A 10 -22.85 -17.40 10.96
CA ASN A 10 -24.24 -17.75 11.19
C ASN A 10 -25.05 -16.52 11.64
N ASN A 11 -24.49 -15.72 12.55
CA ASN A 11 -25.12 -14.48 12.98
C ASN A 11 -25.23 -13.47 11.84
N LEU A 12 -24.15 -13.31 11.04
CA LEU A 12 -24.18 -12.44 9.86
C LEU A 12 -25.25 -12.85 8.86
N THR A 13 -25.37 -14.14 8.57
CA THR A 13 -26.40 -14.67 7.65
C THR A 13 -27.80 -14.32 8.17
N THR A 14 -28.04 -14.52 9.46
CA THR A 14 -29.33 -14.16 10.09
C THR A 14 -29.63 -12.66 9.97
N ILE A 15 -28.63 -11.82 10.19
CA ILE A 15 -28.77 -10.36 10.05
C ILE A 15 -29.13 -9.98 8.61
N PHE A 16 -28.43 -10.56 7.62
CA PHE A 16 -28.69 -10.29 6.21
C PHE A 16 -30.07 -10.77 5.77
N ASP A 17 -30.52 -11.93 6.24
CA ASP A 17 -31.88 -12.43 5.97
C ASP A 17 -32.95 -11.52 6.58
N ASN A 18 -32.75 -11.04 7.81
CA ASN A 18 -33.66 -10.10 8.45
C ASN A 18 -33.73 -8.76 7.69
N ILE A 19 -32.58 -8.25 7.22
CA ILE A 19 -32.54 -7.02 6.41
C ILE A 19 -33.26 -7.22 5.08
N LYS A 20 -32.97 -8.32 4.37
CA LYS A 20 -33.57 -8.67 3.09
C LYS A 20 -35.12 -8.75 3.19
N ASN A 21 -35.62 -9.28 4.29
CA ASN A 21 -37.05 -9.45 4.52
C ASN A 21 -37.71 -8.24 5.24
N SER A 22 -36.94 -7.23 5.58
CA SER A 22 -37.47 -6.02 6.20
C SER A 22 -38.21 -5.15 5.19
N LYS A 23 -39.16 -4.34 5.67
CA LYS A 23 -39.85 -3.33 4.85
C LYS A 23 -39.16 -1.96 4.89
N HIS A 24 -37.91 -1.94 5.38
CA HIS A 24 -37.15 -0.68 5.48
C HIS A 24 -36.78 -0.19 4.08
N GLU A 25 -37.16 1.03 3.77
CA GLU A 25 -36.78 1.72 2.53
C GLU A 25 -35.63 2.69 2.84
N GLY A 26 -34.51 2.53 2.17
CA GLY A 26 -33.34 3.39 2.32
C GLY A 26 -32.04 2.64 2.68
N PRO A 27 -30.93 3.35 2.83
CA PRO A 27 -29.63 2.73 3.11
C PRO A 27 -29.58 2.19 4.55
N ILE A 28 -28.93 1.02 4.71
CA ILE A 28 -28.71 0.38 6.00
C ILE A 28 -27.22 0.26 6.25
N LEU A 29 -26.73 0.85 7.35
CA LEU A 29 -25.37 0.66 7.82
C LEU A 29 -25.29 -0.58 8.70
N ILE A 30 -24.38 -1.52 8.34
CA ILE A 30 -24.06 -2.67 9.17
C ILE A 30 -22.60 -2.52 9.62
N HIS A 31 -22.39 -2.35 10.93
CA HIS A 31 -21.07 -2.24 11.52
C HIS A 31 -20.57 -3.65 11.90
N VAL A 32 -19.66 -4.18 11.11
CA VAL A 32 -19.07 -5.51 11.29
C VAL A 32 -17.63 -5.36 11.76
N ILE A 33 -17.28 -6.01 12.88
CA ILE A 33 -15.93 -5.97 13.44
C ILE A 33 -15.22 -7.28 13.08
N THR A 34 -14.05 -7.15 12.43
CA THR A 34 -13.20 -8.29 12.08
C THR A 34 -11.78 -8.10 12.58
N LYS A 35 -11.08 -9.22 12.80
CA LYS A 35 -9.65 -9.26 13.10
C LYS A 35 -8.94 -10.01 11.97
N LYS A 36 -8.06 -9.32 11.24
CA LYS A 36 -7.31 -9.92 10.14
C LYS A 36 -6.46 -11.10 10.65
N GLY A 37 -6.49 -12.22 9.92
CA GLY A 37 -5.79 -13.45 10.31
C GLY A 37 -6.50 -14.32 11.34
N LYS A 38 -7.69 -13.93 11.82
CA LYS A 38 -8.48 -14.64 12.82
C LYS A 38 -8.69 -16.12 12.47
N GLY A 39 -8.44 -16.99 13.45
CA GLY A 39 -8.62 -18.43 13.32
C GLY A 39 -7.34 -19.19 12.91
N TYR A 40 -6.26 -18.48 12.57
CA TYR A 40 -4.96 -19.08 12.31
C TYR A 40 -3.87 -18.35 13.10
N ARG A 41 -3.45 -18.96 14.22
CA ARG A 41 -2.55 -18.33 15.19
C ARG A 41 -1.27 -17.77 14.57
N PRO A 42 -0.56 -18.47 13.65
CA PRO A 42 0.62 -17.88 13.02
C PRO A 42 0.34 -16.59 12.25
N ALA A 43 -0.87 -16.43 11.66
CA ALA A 43 -1.27 -15.19 11.01
C ALA A 43 -1.67 -14.12 12.03
N GLU A 44 -2.33 -14.51 13.12
CA GLU A 44 -2.71 -13.56 14.19
C GLU A 44 -1.49 -12.94 14.88
N ASP A 45 -0.40 -13.70 15.01
CA ASP A 45 0.84 -13.28 15.67
C ASP A 45 1.80 -12.55 14.70
N SER A 46 1.63 -12.73 13.38
CA SER A 46 2.44 -12.08 12.36
C SER A 46 2.12 -10.59 12.20
N GLY A 47 3.13 -9.75 11.94
CA GLY A 47 2.96 -8.32 11.71
C GLY A 47 2.17 -7.99 10.44
N ASP A 48 2.37 -8.78 9.36
CA ASP A 48 1.67 -8.64 8.08
C ASP A 48 0.32 -9.40 8.04
N LYS A 49 0.00 -10.14 9.11
CA LYS A 49 -1.20 -10.96 9.22
C LYS A 49 -1.38 -11.91 8.02
N TYR A 50 -0.28 -12.39 7.46
CA TYR A 50 -0.25 -13.22 6.25
C TYR A 50 -0.93 -12.56 5.04
N HIS A 51 -0.84 -11.26 4.92
CA HIS A 51 -1.33 -10.56 3.75
C HIS A 51 -0.40 -10.76 2.55
N GLY A 52 -0.87 -11.50 1.55
CA GLY A 52 -0.09 -11.76 0.33
C GLY A 52 1.11 -12.68 0.54
N VAL A 53 0.98 -13.72 1.37
CA VAL A 53 2.05 -14.68 1.68
C VAL A 53 2.37 -15.62 0.51
N SER A 54 3.62 -16.08 0.48
CA SER A 54 4.08 -17.18 -0.37
C SER A 54 3.60 -18.53 0.20
N LYS A 55 4.05 -19.63 -0.41
CA LYS A 55 3.79 -20.98 0.14
C LYS A 55 4.35 -21.10 1.55
N PHE A 56 3.57 -21.65 2.47
CA PHE A 56 3.96 -21.85 3.87
C PHE A 56 3.54 -23.22 4.40
N ASN A 57 4.16 -23.66 5.47
CA ASN A 57 3.77 -24.86 6.18
C ASN A 57 2.57 -24.53 7.10
N VAL A 58 1.43 -25.19 6.88
CA VAL A 58 0.18 -24.91 7.62
C VAL A 58 0.31 -25.21 9.12
N LEU A 59 1.11 -26.21 9.50
CA LEU A 59 1.27 -26.61 10.90
C LEU A 59 2.18 -25.66 11.68
N THR A 60 3.28 -25.20 11.06
CA THR A 60 4.28 -24.35 11.72
C THR A 60 4.12 -22.87 11.43
N GLY A 61 3.41 -22.51 10.36
CA GLY A 61 3.35 -21.13 9.86
C GLY A 61 4.60 -20.68 9.12
N GLU A 62 5.61 -21.53 8.96
CA GLU A 62 6.88 -21.17 8.33
C GLU A 62 6.71 -20.89 6.84
N GLN A 63 7.06 -19.69 6.40
CA GLN A 63 6.96 -19.27 5.01
C GLN A 63 8.21 -19.69 4.23
N ARG A 64 8.00 -20.33 3.08
CA ARG A 64 9.08 -20.65 2.13
C ARG A 64 9.38 -19.44 1.26
N LYS A 65 10.48 -18.75 1.56
CA LYS A 65 11.00 -17.71 0.69
C LYS A 65 11.67 -18.37 -0.52
N ASN A 66 11.25 -18.01 -1.73
CA ASN A 66 12.01 -18.40 -2.92
C ASN A 66 13.37 -17.72 -2.86
N VAL A 67 14.43 -18.50 -2.75
CA VAL A 67 15.80 -17.99 -2.86
C VAL A 67 16.05 -17.76 -4.34
N SER A 68 16.09 -16.50 -4.76
CA SER A 68 16.54 -16.13 -6.11
C SER A 68 18.03 -15.80 -6.08
N ASN A 69 18.79 -16.32 -7.04
CA ASN A 69 20.20 -15.97 -7.21
C ASN A 69 20.41 -14.56 -7.78
N HIS A 70 19.33 -13.88 -8.13
CA HIS A 70 19.36 -12.53 -8.70
C HIS A 70 18.58 -11.56 -7.82
N SER A 71 19.07 -10.33 -7.73
CA SER A 71 18.33 -9.24 -7.09
C SER A 71 17.07 -8.90 -7.88
N SER A 72 15.95 -8.67 -7.19
CA SER A 72 14.74 -8.15 -7.84
C SER A 72 14.97 -6.72 -8.34
N TYR A 73 14.21 -6.30 -9.36
CA TYR A 73 14.21 -4.90 -9.82
C TYR A 73 13.88 -3.93 -8.69
N THR A 74 12.91 -4.26 -7.84
CA THR A 74 12.55 -3.49 -6.64
C THR A 74 13.74 -3.24 -5.72
N LYS A 75 14.56 -4.29 -5.47
CA LYS A 75 15.77 -4.16 -4.64
C LYS A 75 16.82 -3.30 -5.32
N VAL A 76 17.08 -3.51 -6.62
CA VAL A 76 18.04 -2.70 -7.39
C VAL A 76 17.63 -1.23 -7.40
N PHE A 77 16.35 -0.94 -7.61
CA PHE A 77 15.80 0.40 -7.54
C PHE A 77 16.06 1.04 -6.18
N ALA A 78 15.66 0.37 -5.09
CA ALA A 78 15.82 0.90 -3.74
C ALA A 78 17.29 1.17 -3.38
N GLU A 79 18.20 0.22 -3.66
CA GLU A 79 19.63 0.37 -3.38
C GLU A 79 20.27 1.49 -4.21
N THR A 80 19.82 1.66 -5.47
CA THR A 80 20.31 2.73 -6.34
C THR A 80 19.80 4.09 -5.86
N LEU A 81 18.52 4.18 -5.50
CA LEU A 81 17.94 5.40 -4.94
C LEU A 81 18.66 5.83 -3.66
N ILE A 82 18.97 4.88 -2.77
CA ILE A 82 19.74 5.13 -1.54
C ILE A 82 21.12 5.72 -1.88
N LYS A 83 21.87 5.12 -2.80
CA LYS A 83 23.20 5.62 -3.21
C LYS A 83 23.16 7.05 -3.75
N HIS A 84 22.10 7.40 -4.48
CA HIS A 84 21.92 8.77 -4.97
C HIS A 84 21.52 9.73 -3.84
N ALA A 85 20.64 9.31 -2.94
CA ALA A 85 20.15 10.10 -1.83
C ALA A 85 21.24 10.38 -0.75
N GLU A 86 22.29 9.57 -0.69
CA GLU A 86 23.48 9.85 0.13
C GLU A 86 24.23 11.10 -0.34
N LYS A 87 24.17 11.38 -1.64
CA LYS A 87 24.87 12.50 -2.28
C LYS A 87 23.96 13.70 -2.52
N ASP A 88 22.65 13.50 -2.51
CA ASP A 88 21.65 14.52 -2.80
C ASP A 88 20.50 14.47 -1.78
N THR A 89 20.49 15.45 -0.90
CA THR A 89 19.49 15.56 0.17
C THR A 89 18.09 15.93 -0.33
N LYS A 90 17.97 16.35 -1.58
CA LYS A 90 16.68 16.71 -2.20
C LYS A 90 15.88 15.51 -2.69
N ILE A 91 16.47 14.32 -2.69
CA ILE A 91 15.77 13.08 -3.10
C ILE A 91 14.80 12.65 -2.01
N ILE A 92 13.53 12.50 -2.41
CA ILE A 92 12.39 12.14 -1.55
C ILE A 92 11.72 10.88 -2.12
N GLY A 93 11.40 9.91 -1.28
CA GLY A 93 10.64 8.72 -1.63
C GLY A 93 9.17 8.85 -1.20
N ILE A 94 8.23 8.55 -2.10
CA ILE A 94 6.79 8.60 -1.84
C ILE A 94 6.16 7.29 -2.30
N THR A 95 5.31 6.68 -1.47
CA THR A 95 4.54 5.48 -1.84
C THR A 95 3.11 5.57 -1.32
N GLY A 96 2.23 4.74 -1.86
CA GLY A 96 0.82 4.63 -1.44
C GLY A 96 0.55 3.28 -0.78
N ALA A 97 0.81 3.14 0.52
CA ALA A 97 0.60 1.92 1.32
C ALA A 97 1.37 0.68 0.83
N MET A 98 2.47 0.87 0.07
CA MET A 98 3.23 -0.25 -0.50
C MET A 98 4.75 -0.12 -0.29
N PRO A 99 5.22 0.19 0.93
CA PRO A 99 6.65 0.44 1.15
C PRO A 99 7.52 -0.78 0.83
N SER A 100 7.11 -1.98 1.24
CA SER A 100 7.87 -3.21 0.96
C SER A 100 7.79 -3.65 -0.50
N GLY A 101 6.64 -3.45 -1.14
CA GLY A 101 6.42 -3.84 -2.54
C GLY A 101 7.19 -2.97 -3.53
N THR A 102 7.40 -1.71 -3.22
CA THR A 102 8.17 -0.75 -4.03
C THR A 102 9.64 -0.65 -3.62
N GLY A 103 10.05 -1.28 -2.50
CA GLY A 103 11.39 -1.20 -1.94
C GLY A 103 11.66 0.05 -1.11
N LEU A 104 10.69 0.96 -0.97
CA LEU A 104 10.87 2.17 -0.17
C LEU A 104 11.01 1.92 1.33
N ASN A 105 10.63 0.74 1.82
CA ASN A 105 10.94 0.30 3.18
C ASN A 105 12.46 0.20 3.45
N LEU A 106 13.29 -0.03 2.42
CA LEU A 106 14.76 0.00 2.53
C LEU A 106 15.27 1.44 2.55
N PHE A 107 14.67 2.31 1.75
CA PHE A 107 14.99 3.73 1.72
C PHE A 107 14.60 4.41 3.05
N GLU A 108 13.42 4.12 3.59
CA GLU A 108 12.91 4.62 4.86
C GLU A 108 13.85 4.31 6.05
N LYS A 109 14.37 3.09 6.11
CA LYS A 109 15.33 2.70 7.17
C LYS A 109 16.55 3.60 7.23
N LYS A 110 16.95 4.19 6.10
CA LYS A 110 18.13 5.06 6.02
C LYS A 110 17.76 6.55 6.05
N PHE A 111 16.62 6.89 5.49
CA PHE A 111 16.14 8.26 5.33
C PHE A 111 14.68 8.41 5.77
N PRO A 112 14.35 8.20 7.06
CA PRO A 112 12.97 8.26 7.54
C PRO A 112 12.31 9.61 7.28
N ASP A 113 13.04 10.72 7.46
CA ASP A 113 12.52 12.09 7.24
C ASP A 113 12.34 12.46 5.76
N ARG A 114 12.72 11.56 4.85
CA ARG A 114 12.62 11.74 3.39
C ARG A 114 11.79 10.65 2.71
N THR A 115 11.04 9.91 3.51
CA THR A 115 10.14 8.86 3.04
C THR A 115 8.71 9.15 3.50
N PHE A 116 7.78 9.13 2.57
CA PHE A 116 6.38 9.41 2.85
C PHE A 116 5.51 8.27 2.31
N ASP A 117 4.81 7.62 3.22
CA ASP A 117 3.71 6.70 2.87
C ASP A 117 2.39 7.47 3.06
N VAL A 118 1.73 7.76 1.97
CA VAL A 118 0.46 8.53 1.98
C VAL A 118 -0.77 7.66 2.23
N GLY A 119 -0.58 6.37 2.53
CA GLY A 119 -1.68 5.42 2.61
C GLY A 119 -2.25 5.09 1.23
N ILE A 120 -3.48 4.57 1.18
CA ILE A 120 -4.16 4.25 -0.10
C ILE A 120 -4.74 5.54 -0.70
N ALA A 121 -3.86 6.43 -1.14
CA ALA A 121 -4.21 7.76 -1.65
C ALA A 121 -3.25 8.20 -2.78
N GLU A 122 -3.29 7.48 -3.91
CA GLU A 122 -2.37 7.71 -5.03
C GLU A 122 -2.51 9.11 -5.63
N GLN A 123 -3.71 9.68 -5.64
CA GLN A 123 -3.95 11.07 -6.07
C GLN A 123 -3.13 12.04 -5.21
N HIS A 124 -3.21 11.86 -3.88
CA HIS A 124 -2.41 12.66 -2.95
C HIS A 124 -0.92 12.48 -3.17
N ALA A 125 -0.45 11.24 -3.39
CA ALA A 125 0.95 10.97 -3.67
C ALA A 125 1.48 11.78 -4.85
N VAL A 126 0.72 11.87 -5.94
CA VAL A 126 1.12 12.58 -7.16
C VAL A 126 1.08 14.10 -6.95
N THR A 127 0.00 14.64 -6.38
CA THR A 127 -0.09 16.08 -6.10
C THR A 127 0.97 16.53 -5.09
N PHE A 128 1.24 15.73 -4.05
CA PHE A 128 2.30 15.99 -3.08
C PHE A 128 3.68 15.99 -3.74
N ALA A 129 3.96 15.00 -4.62
CA ALA A 129 5.19 14.96 -5.40
C ALA A 129 5.33 16.20 -6.30
N ALA A 130 4.25 16.65 -6.93
CA ALA A 130 4.24 17.87 -7.73
C ALA A 130 4.61 19.11 -6.89
N GLY A 131 3.99 19.27 -5.71
CA GLY A 131 4.31 20.35 -4.79
C GLY A 131 5.79 20.34 -4.33
N LEU A 132 6.34 19.18 -4.02
CA LEU A 132 7.76 19.06 -3.67
C LEU A 132 8.66 19.43 -4.86
N ALA A 133 8.28 19.09 -6.07
CA ALA A 133 9.05 19.42 -7.27
C ALA A 133 9.09 20.93 -7.54
N THR A 134 8.03 21.70 -7.20
CA THR A 134 8.03 23.17 -7.31
C THR A 134 9.07 23.82 -6.40
N GLU A 135 9.37 23.21 -5.25
CA GLU A 135 10.36 23.65 -4.29
C GLU A 135 11.77 23.11 -4.59
N GLY A 136 11.96 22.51 -5.76
CA GLY A 136 13.25 21.99 -6.23
C GLY A 136 13.69 20.68 -5.55
N TYR A 137 12.79 19.98 -4.87
CA TYR A 137 13.03 18.61 -4.46
C TYR A 137 12.99 17.65 -5.64
N LYS A 138 13.49 16.46 -5.44
CA LYS A 138 13.54 15.38 -6.44
C LYS A 138 12.68 14.19 -5.97
N PRO A 139 11.35 14.31 -6.06
CA PRO A 139 10.44 13.26 -5.59
C PRO A 139 10.47 12.06 -6.54
N TYR A 140 10.48 10.87 -5.94
CA TYR A 140 10.27 9.59 -6.58
C TYR A 140 8.97 8.99 -6.06
N ALA A 141 7.92 9.04 -6.87
CA ALA A 141 6.63 8.43 -6.57
C ALA A 141 6.67 6.96 -7.03
N ALA A 142 6.87 6.04 -6.07
CA ALA A 142 6.93 4.61 -6.34
C ALA A 142 5.57 3.97 -6.08
N ILE A 143 4.86 3.64 -7.16
CA ILE A 143 3.46 3.20 -7.17
C ILE A 143 3.31 2.04 -8.15
N TYR A 144 2.47 1.04 -7.83
CA TYR A 144 2.14 -0.03 -8.77
C TYR A 144 1.36 0.49 -9.97
N SER A 145 1.65 -0.05 -11.16
CA SER A 145 1.02 0.39 -12.41
C SER A 145 -0.50 0.42 -12.35
N THR A 146 -1.10 -0.64 -11.81
CA THR A 146 -2.56 -0.75 -11.70
C THR A 146 -3.18 0.28 -10.74
N PHE A 147 -2.42 0.76 -9.74
CA PHE A 147 -2.92 1.75 -8.78
C PHE A 147 -2.66 3.19 -9.24
N LEU A 148 -1.65 3.41 -10.06
CA LEU A 148 -1.34 4.74 -10.61
C LEU A 148 -2.49 5.28 -11.50
N GLN A 149 -3.30 4.39 -12.12
CA GLN A 149 -4.49 4.82 -12.86
C GLN A 149 -5.47 5.63 -12.02
N ARG A 150 -5.49 5.46 -10.69
CA ARG A 150 -6.32 6.23 -9.77
C ARG A 150 -5.89 7.71 -9.68
N ALA A 151 -4.65 8.01 -10.04
CA ALA A 151 -4.07 9.35 -10.04
C ALA A 151 -3.84 9.90 -11.45
N TYR A 152 -4.56 9.40 -12.46
CA TYR A 152 -4.39 9.80 -13.84
C TYR A 152 -4.54 11.33 -14.03
N ASP A 153 -5.60 11.91 -13.48
CA ASP A 153 -5.87 13.34 -13.57
C ASP A 153 -4.74 14.18 -12.94
N GLN A 154 -4.20 13.74 -11.80
CA GLN A 154 -3.11 14.42 -11.12
C GLN A 154 -1.79 14.33 -11.91
N VAL A 155 -1.53 13.18 -12.55
CA VAL A 155 -0.36 13.06 -13.45
C VAL A 155 -0.47 14.05 -14.61
N VAL A 156 -1.65 14.18 -15.22
CA VAL A 156 -1.87 15.10 -16.32
C VAL A 156 -1.83 16.56 -15.85
N HIS A 157 -2.69 16.91 -14.89
CA HIS A 157 -2.93 18.30 -14.49
C HIS A 157 -1.82 18.85 -13.59
N ASP A 158 -1.43 18.09 -12.55
CA ASP A 158 -0.52 18.62 -11.53
C ASP A 158 0.96 18.47 -11.92
N VAL A 159 1.28 17.51 -12.79
CA VAL A 159 2.67 17.23 -13.19
C VAL A 159 2.94 17.59 -14.63
N ALA A 160 2.24 16.97 -15.58
CA ALA A 160 2.59 17.07 -17.00
C ALA A 160 2.31 18.45 -17.58
N LEU A 161 1.13 19.02 -17.37
CA LEU A 161 0.79 20.36 -17.85
C LEU A 161 1.70 21.46 -17.28
N GLN A 162 2.19 21.26 -16.06
CA GLN A 162 3.10 22.20 -15.40
C GLN A 162 4.57 21.89 -15.66
N SER A 163 4.88 20.85 -16.43
CA SER A 163 6.24 20.40 -16.76
C SER A 163 7.12 20.17 -15.52
N LEU A 164 6.55 19.66 -14.44
CA LEU A 164 7.27 19.42 -13.18
C LEU A 164 8.12 18.13 -13.22
N PRO A 165 9.34 18.14 -12.69
CA PRO A 165 10.28 17.03 -12.75
C PRO A 165 9.98 15.93 -11.70
N VAL A 166 8.74 15.45 -11.62
CA VAL A 166 8.37 14.30 -10.80
C VAL A 166 8.86 13.01 -11.47
N ARG A 167 9.40 12.09 -10.67
CA ARG A 167 9.89 10.80 -11.14
C ARG A 167 8.94 9.70 -10.69
N PHE A 168 8.36 8.99 -11.63
CA PHE A 168 7.49 7.86 -11.35
C PHE A 168 8.29 6.56 -11.46
N ALA A 169 8.36 5.81 -10.36
CA ALA A 169 8.85 4.44 -10.35
C ALA A 169 7.63 3.49 -10.37
N ILE A 170 7.29 3.03 -11.57
CA ILE A 170 6.11 2.19 -11.77
C ILE A 170 6.53 0.73 -11.61
N ASP A 171 6.09 0.10 -10.54
CA ASP A 171 6.33 -1.32 -10.27
C ASP A 171 5.16 -2.17 -10.79
N ARG A 172 5.43 -3.41 -11.15
CA ARG A 172 4.44 -4.37 -11.67
C ARG A 172 3.75 -3.90 -12.96
N ALA A 173 4.51 -3.32 -13.86
CA ALA A 173 4.08 -2.95 -15.22
C ALA A 173 4.13 -4.15 -16.16
#